data_598093665c72cf8f71d12607c9295d2e
#
_entry.id   598093665c72cf8f71d12607c9295d2e
#
_cell.length_a   1.000
_cell.length_b   1.000
_cell.length_c   1.000
_cell.angle_alpha   90.00
_cell.angle_beta   90.00
_cell.angle_gamma   90.00
#
_symmetry.space_group_name_H-M   'P 1'
#
loop_
_entity.id
_entity.type
_entity.pdbx_description
1 polymer ?
#
loop_
_entity_poly.entity_id
_entity_poly.type
_entity_poly.pdbx_seq_one_letter_code
_entity_poly.pdbx_strand_id
1 'polypeptide(L)'
;DTTNLAAAVTESNLFDHIKYMMITTFPTIVVTFIFFLIFNLINLPSDEISNQSYIELIPNFFNTTPILLLVPIFVIILIIKKINPVIALFLGTLSASFFALIFQDDTIDSIINNNPDQKLNEYMVIMNSIVGDTNIQTNINFLDELLYSGGMAGMLDTVWLVICAMVFGGAMDGIGALKKISSTLLHYAKSTFSLFANTVFSLSLIHISEPTRLTCI
;
A
#
# COMPACT_ATOMS: atom_id res chain seq x y z
N ASP A 1 -0.67 -1.39 -8.75
CA ASP A 1 -1.76 -1.59 -7.83
C ASP A 1 -2.86 -2.47 -8.46
N THR A 2 -3.27 -3.53 -7.74
CA THR A 2 -4.22 -4.55 -8.20
C THR A 2 -5.59 -3.97 -8.55
N THR A 3 -6.02 -2.90 -7.90
CA THR A 3 -7.31 -2.24 -8.15
C THR A 3 -7.39 -1.63 -9.55
N ASN A 4 -6.32 -0.96 -9.98
CA ASN A 4 -6.25 -0.41 -11.34
C ASN A 4 -6.18 -1.53 -12.39
N LEU A 5 -5.46 -2.61 -12.08
CA LEU A 5 -5.35 -3.77 -12.95
C LEU A 5 -6.71 -4.48 -13.11
N ALA A 6 -7.46 -4.66 -12.01
CA ALA A 6 -8.78 -5.28 -12.04
C ALA A 6 -9.74 -4.49 -12.94
N ALA A 7 -9.78 -3.16 -12.82
CA ALA A 7 -10.59 -2.31 -13.66
C ALA A 7 -10.20 -2.39 -15.15
N ALA A 8 -8.89 -2.46 -15.44
CA ALA A 8 -8.38 -2.57 -16.80
C ALA A 8 -8.74 -3.93 -17.44
N VAL A 9 -8.59 -5.03 -16.70
CA VAL A 9 -8.90 -6.40 -17.18
C VAL A 9 -10.40 -6.59 -17.42
N THR A 10 -11.24 -5.98 -16.59
CA THR A 10 -12.71 -6.07 -16.73
C THR A 10 -13.30 -5.02 -17.68
N GLU A 11 -12.46 -4.18 -18.32
CA GLU A 11 -12.87 -3.07 -19.18
C GLU A 11 -13.89 -2.13 -18.52
N SER A 12 -13.84 -2.05 -17.17
CA SER A 12 -14.77 -1.25 -16.37
C SER A 12 -14.20 0.15 -16.10
N ASN A 13 -15.10 1.12 -15.87
CA ASN A 13 -14.68 2.45 -15.46
C ASN A 13 -14.07 2.39 -14.04
N LEU A 14 -12.82 2.83 -13.89
CA LEU A 14 -12.09 2.79 -12.64
C LEU A 14 -12.86 3.47 -11.48
N PHE A 15 -13.48 4.62 -11.73
CA PHE A 15 -14.19 5.37 -10.68
C PHE A 15 -15.49 4.67 -10.26
N ASP A 16 -16.18 4.01 -11.17
CA ASP A 16 -17.35 3.20 -10.83
C ASP A 16 -16.94 1.97 -10.03
N HIS A 17 -15.83 1.31 -10.41
CA HIS A 17 -15.27 0.21 -9.67
C HIS A 17 -14.91 0.62 -8.23
N ILE A 18 -14.21 1.75 -8.05
CA ILE A 18 -13.87 2.30 -6.72
C ILE A 18 -15.14 2.59 -5.90
N LYS A 19 -16.18 3.16 -6.52
CA LYS A 19 -17.44 3.45 -5.83
C LYS A 19 -18.11 2.19 -5.28
N TYR A 20 -18.14 1.12 -6.06
CA TYR A 20 -18.70 -0.16 -5.59
C TYR A 20 -17.83 -0.79 -4.50
N MET A 21 -16.52 -0.73 -4.61
CA MET A 21 -15.62 -1.20 -3.56
C MET A 21 -15.82 -0.43 -2.25
N MET A 22 -16.03 0.87 -2.30
CA MET A 22 -16.28 1.68 -1.09
C MET A 22 -17.54 1.24 -0.33
N ILE A 23 -18.59 0.78 -1.02
CA ILE A 23 -19.83 0.31 -0.39
C ILE A 23 -19.57 -0.91 0.51
N THR A 24 -18.65 -1.78 0.13
CA THR A 24 -18.30 -2.97 0.91
C THR A 24 -17.17 -2.69 1.92
N THR A 25 -16.20 -1.88 1.53
CA THR A 25 -15.02 -1.59 2.35
C THR A 25 -15.36 -0.70 3.55
N PHE A 26 -16.21 0.31 3.37
CA PHE A 26 -16.56 1.23 4.45
C PHE A 26 -17.22 0.53 5.66
N PRO A 27 -18.27 -0.31 5.49
CA PRO A 27 -18.83 -1.08 6.61
C PRO A 27 -17.80 -1.99 7.28
N THR A 28 -16.93 -2.63 6.49
CA THR A 28 -15.89 -3.53 7.02
C THR A 28 -14.90 -2.78 7.88
N ILE A 29 -14.42 -1.60 7.43
CA ILE A 29 -13.51 -0.75 8.21
C ILE A 29 -14.18 -0.32 9.52
N VAL A 30 -15.45 0.10 9.48
CA VAL A 30 -16.18 0.53 10.69
C VAL A 30 -16.30 -0.63 11.70
N VAL A 31 -16.68 -1.83 11.24
CA VAL A 31 -16.80 -3.01 12.10
C VAL A 31 -15.42 -3.38 12.68
N THR A 32 -14.39 -3.40 11.87
CA THR A 32 -13.02 -3.70 12.31
C THR A 32 -12.53 -2.66 13.32
N PHE A 33 -12.77 -1.39 13.07
CA PHE A 33 -12.41 -0.31 14.00
C PHE A 33 -13.12 -0.47 15.36
N ILE A 34 -14.43 -0.73 15.36
CA ILE A 34 -15.19 -0.97 16.59
C ILE A 34 -14.65 -2.20 17.32
N PHE A 35 -14.35 -3.29 16.59
CA PHE A 35 -13.78 -4.50 17.18
C PHE A 35 -12.44 -4.21 17.86
N PHE A 36 -11.52 -3.53 17.21
CA PHE A 36 -10.23 -3.15 17.80
C PHE A 36 -10.37 -2.20 18.96
N LEU A 37 -11.33 -1.27 18.92
CA LEU A 37 -11.63 -0.36 20.02
C LEU A 37 -12.09 -1.15 21.26
N ILE A 38 -13.03 -2.07 21.10
CA ILE A 38 -13.52 -2.95 22.17
C ILE A 38 -12.39 -3.84 22.70
N PHE A 39 -11.62 -4.45 21.80
CA PHE A 39 -10.49 -5.31 22.16
C PHE A 39 -9.43 -4.55 22.98
N ASN A 40 -9.11 -3.33 22.57
CA ASN A 40 -8.17 -2.48 23.30
C ASN A 40 -8.72 -2.05 24.68
N LEU A 41 -10.02 -1.77 24.81
CA LEU A 41 -10.65 -1.45 26.08
C LEU A 41 -10.67 -2.63 27.06
N ILE A 42 -10.80 -3.87 26.54
CA ILE A 42 -10.80 -5.08 27.37
C ILE A 42 -9.37 -5.48 27.76
N ASN A 43 -8.43 -5.36 26.84
CA ASN A 43 -7.03 -5.73 27.05
C ASN A 43 -6.19 -4.46 27.12
N LEU A 44 -6.42 -3.64 28.17
CA LEU A 44 -5.54 -2.49 28.44
C LEU A 44 -4.11 -3.04 28.65
N PRO A 45 -3.14 -2.64 27.83
CA PRO A 45 -1.76 -3.04 28.02
C PRO A 45 -1.31 -2.57 29.39
N SER A 46 -0.87 -3.52 30.22
CA SER A 46 -0.39 -3.26 31.60
C SER A 46 0.94 -2.51 31.63
N ASP A 47 1.58 -2.32 30.48
CA ASP A 47 2.88 -1.68 30.33
C ASP A 47 2.72 -0.27 29.73
N GLU A 48 2.63 0.71 30.61
CA GLU A 48 2.70 2.15 30.27
C GLU A 48 4.04 2.57 29.62
N ILE A 49 4.98 1.66 29.47
CA ILE A 49 6.40 2.00 29.25
C ILE A 49 6.77 2.19 27.77
N SER A 50 6.01 1.64 26.81
CA SER A 50 6.51 1.67 25.42
C SER A 50 5.96 2.80 24.55
N ASN A 51 4.69 3.14 24.70
CA ASN A 51 4.04 4.07 23.76
C ASN A 51 4.44 5.54 23.97
N GLN A 52 4.67 5.99 25.18
CA GLN A 52 5.11 7.38 25.45
C GLN A 52 6.53 7.62 24.94
N SER A 53 7.43 6.65 25.06
CA SER A 53 8.80 6.77 24.53
C SER A 53 8.83 6.94 23.02
N TYR A 54 7.97 6.24 22.27
CA TYR A 54 7.98 6.34 20.80
C TYR A 54 7.43 7.70 20.30
N ILE A 55 6.38 8.22 20.95
CA ILE A 55 5.79 9.52 20.60
C ILE A 55 6.78 10.66 20.86
N GLU A 56 7.60 10.56 21.92
CA GLU A 56 8.61 11.54 22.25
C GLU A 56 9.85 11.45 21.33
N LEU A 57 10.12 10.28 20.77
CA LEU A 57 11.28 10.06 19.90
C LEU A 57 11.05 10.50 18.45
N ILE A 58 9.85 10.33 17.94
CA ILE A 58 9.51 10.69 16.54
C ILE A 58 9.88 12.16 16.20
N PRO A 59 9.58 13.15 17.04
CA PRO A 59 9.96 14.55 16.78
C PRO A 59 11.46 14.81 16.68
N ASN A 60 12.30 13.92 17.21
CA ASN A 60 13.75 14.05 17.11
C ASN A 60 14.28 13.64 15.74
N PHE A 61 13.53 12.84 14.99
CA PHE A 61 13.92 12.35 13.67
C PHE A 61 13.16 13.04 12.54
N PHE A 62 11.94 13.52 12.82
CA PHE A 62 11.06 14.12 11.81
C PHE A 62 10.41 15.38 12.34
N ASN A 63 10.33 16.39 11.50
CA ASN A 63 9.48 17.54 11.76
C ASN A 63 8.02 17.16 11.58
N THR A 64 7.25 17.13 12.69
CA THR A 64 5.83 16.73 12.72
C THR A 64 4.87 17.91 12.61
N THR A 65 5.26 18.99 11.93
CA THR A 65 4.43 20.18 11.77
C THR A 65 3.12 19.85 11.03
N PRO A 66 1.94 20.31 11.52
CA PRO A 66 0.65 20.01 10.87
C PRO A 66 0.55 20.48 9.41
N ILE A 67 1.40 21.40 8.99
CA ILE A 67 1.44 21.92 7.62
C ILE A 67 1.78 20.81 6.59
N LEU A 68 2.49 19.75 7.02
CA LEU A 68 2.81 18.60 6.19
C LEU A 68 1.56 17.79 5.76
N LEU A 69 0.45 17.90 6.52
CA LEU A 69 -0.84 17.32 6.13
C LEU A 69 -1.43 17.95 4.87
N LEU A 70 -0.90 19.08 4.43
CA LEU A 70 -1.33 19.72 3.19
C LEU A 70 -1.01 18.86 1.96
N VAL A 71 0.05 18.07 2.01
CA VAL A 71 0.43 17.16 0.91
C VAL A 71 -0.61 16.06 0.68
N PRO A 72 -1.01 15.24 1.66
CA PRO A 72 -2.04 14.23 1.46
C PRO A 72 -3.41 14.87 1.15
N ILE A 73 -3.75 16.02 1.72
CA ILE A 73 -4.98 16.74 1.38
C ILE A 73 -4.96 17.17 -0.09
N PHE A 74 -3.84 17.67 -0.60
CA PHE A 74 -3.67 18.01 -2.00
C PHE A 74 -3.92 16.81 -2.92
N VAL A 75 -3.34 15.65 -2.61
CA VAL A 75 -3.58 14.40 -3.37
C VAL A 75 -5.05 14.00 -3.33
N ILE A 76 -5.70 14.06 -2.16
CA ILE A 76 -7.13 13.76 -2.02
C ILE A 76 -7.99 14.68 -2.90
N ILE A 77 -7.67 15.97 -2.95
CA ILE A 77 -8.38 16.94 -3.82
C ILE A 77 -8.23 16.56 -5.30
N LEU A 78 -7.03 16.15 -5.73
CA LEU A 78 -6.80 15.71 -7.12
C LEU A 78 -7.64 14.46 -7.46
N ILE A 79 -7.75 13.52 -6.53
CA ILE A 79 -8.56 12.29 -6.69
C ILE A 79 -10.05 12.64 -6.77
N ILE A 80 -10.54 13.53 -5.90
CA ILE A 80 -11.95 13.99 -5.91
C ILE A 80 -12.27 14.69 -7.24
N LYS A 81 -11.32 15.43 -7.81
CA LYS A 81 -11.45 16.06 -9.13
C LYS A 81 -11.37 15.05 -10.29
N LYS A 82 -11.26 13.76 -10.01
CA LYS A 82 -11.18 12.67 -11.00
C LYS A 82 -10.01 12.83 -11.98
N ILE A 83 -8.90 13.40 -11.54
CA ILE A 83 -7.67 13.45 -12.31
C ILE A 83 -7.11 12.04 -12.42
N ASN A 84 -6.44 11.73 -13.52
CA ASN A 84 -5.83 10.42 -13.72
C ASN A 84 -4.96 10.04 -12.49
N PRO A 85 -5.16 8.85 -11.89
CA PRO A 85 -4.45 8.44 -10.68
C PRO A 85 -2.93 8.51 -10.79
N VAL A 86 -2.36 8.18 -11.95
CA VAL A 86 -0.92 8.24 -12.19
C VAL A 86 -0.41 9.68 -12.06
N ILE A 87 -1.15 10.63 -12.67
CA ILE A 87 -0.81 12.06 -12.60
C ILE A 87 -0.97 12.58 -11.17
N ALA A 88 -2.05 12.18 -10.47
CA ALA A 88 -2.30 12.61 -9.09
C ALA A 88 -1.19 12.11 -8.15
N LEU A 89 -0.75 10.86 -8.28
CA LEU A 89 0.36 10.31 -7.49
C LEU A 89 1.69 10.97 -7.84
N PHE A 90 1.97 11.21 -9.12
CA PHE A 90 3.20 11.88 -9.54
C PHE A 90 3.28 13.31 -8.98
N LEU A 91 2.20 14.10 -9.08
CA LEU A 91 2.13 15.43 -8.49
C LEU A 91 2.21 15.38 -6.96
N GLY A 92 1.64 14.34 -6.34
CA GLY A 92 1.77 14.05 -4.91
C GLY A 92 3.21 13.84 -4.49
N THR A 93 3.96 13.01 -5.23
CA THR A 93 5.38 12.75 -4.98
C THR A 93 6.22 14.01 -5.14
N LEU A 94 5.98 14.80 -6.20
CA LEU A 94 6.69 16.06 -6.40
C LEU A 94 6.40 17.07 -5.26
N SER A 95 5.13 17.18 -4.84
CA SER A 95 4.77 18.06 -3.72
C SER A 95 5.39 17.58 -2.41
N ALA A 96 5.40 16.27 -2.14
CA ALA A 96 6.05 15.69 -0.96
C ALA A 96 7.56 15.98 -0.95
N SER A 97 8.23 15.83 -2.08
CA SER A 97 9.66 16.13 -2.22
C SER A 97 9.96 17.61 -1.96
N PHE A 98 9.13 18.50 -2.47
CA PHE A 98 9.26 19.94 -2.23
C PHE A 98 9.07 20.29 -0.74
N PHE A 99 8.07 19.70 -0.09
CA PHE A 99 7.85 19.89 1.35
C PHE A 99 8.97 19.28 2.19
N ALA A 100 9.54 18.15 1.76
CA ALA A 100 10.68 17.54 2.44
C ALA A 100 11.90 18.46 2.44
N LEU A 101 12.20 19.11 1.30
CA LEU A 101 13.31 20.09 1.19
C LEU A 101 13.14 21.30 2.11
N ILE A 102 11.91 21.70 2.45
CA ILE A 102 11.67 22.91 3.25
C ILE A 102 11.54 22.60 4.73
N PHE A 103 10.98 21.45 5.07
CA PHE A 103 10.58 21.14 6.45
C PHE A 103 11.35 19.99 7.10
N GLN A 104 12.19 19.25 6.34
CA GLN A 104 12.90 18.07 6.85
C GLN A 104 14.43 18.20 6.71
N ASP A 105 14.96 19.42 6.82
CA ASP A 105 16.40 19.68 6.71
C ASP A 105 17.21 18.85 7.72
N ASP A 106 16.78 18.79 8.99
CA ASP A 106 17.45 18.03 10.05
C ASP A 106 17.50 16.52 9.73
N THR A 107 16.44 15.99 9.14
CA THR A 107 16.38 14.56 8.74
C THR A 107 17.31 14.31 7.54
N ILE A 108 17.31 15.19 6.56
CA ILE A 108 18.18 15.10 5.37
C ILE A 108 19.64 15.19 5.80
N ASP A 109 20.00 16.13 6.66
CA ASP A 109 21.36 16.30 7.19
C ASP A 109 21.80 15.06 8.00
N SER A 110 20.92 14.46 8.77
CA SER A 110 21.20 13.23 9.51
C SER A 110 21.54 12.08 8.56
N ILE A 111 20.82 11.94 7.45
CA ILE A 111 21.07 10.90 6.42
C ILE A 111 22.42 11.16 5.73
N ILE A 112 22.75 12.40 5.41
CA ILE A 112 24.03 12.79 4.79
C ILE A 112 25.18 12.47 5.75
N ASN A 113 25.07 12.84 7.00
CA ASN A 113 26.12 12.64 8.01
C ASN A 113 26.35 11.17 8.36
N ASN A 114 25.32 10.34 8.29
CA ASN A 114 25.42 8.89 8.53
C ASN A 114 26.04 8.12 7.36
N ASN A 115 26.18 8.74 6.18
CA ASN A 115 26.77 8.15 4.97
C ASN A 115 27.94 8.98 4.43
N PRO A 116 29.05 9.17 5.18
CA PRO A 116 30.15 10.07 4.79
C PRO A 116 30.92 9.62 3.53
N ASP A 117 30.86 8.34 3.18
CA ASP A 117 31.53 7.77 2.01
C ASP A 117 30.80 8.10 0.69
N GLN A 118 29.55 8.50 0.75
CA GLN A 118 28.77 8.95 -0.39
C GLN A 118 28.69 10.48 -0.33
N LYS A 119 29.19 11.16 -1.37
CA LYS A 119 29.01 12.62 -1.51
C LYS A 119 27.54 12.92 -1.81
N LEU A 120 26.67 12.73 -0.81
CA LEU A 120 25.25 12.97 -0.92
C LEU A 120 24.97 14.48 -0.81
N ASN A 121 24.20 15.00 -1.75
CA ASN A 121 23.57 16.32 -1.64
C ASN A 121 22.10 16.12 -1.27
N GLU A 122 21.45 17.12 -0.71
CA GLU A 122 20.01 17.11 -0.36
C GLU A 122 19.12 16.55 -1.47
N TYR A 123 19.37 16.99 -2.71
CA TYR A 123 18.69 16.47 -3.89
C TYR A 123 18.89 14.97 -4.10
N MET A 124 20.11 14.46 -3.89
CA MET A 124 20.39 13.02 -4.01
C MET A 124 19.70 12.21 -2.93
N VAL A 125 19.61 12.73 -1.71
CA VAL A 125 18.88 12.06 -0.61
C VAL A 125 17.40 11.89 -0.98
N ILE A 126 16.76 12.95 -1.49
CA ILE A 126 15.36 12.88 -1.92
C ILE A 126 15.17 11.94 -3.11
N MET A 127 16.03 12.01 -4.11
CA MET A 127 15.94 11.11 -5.25
C MET A 127 16.15 9.65 -4.85
N ASN A 128 17.09 9.38 -3.94
CA ASN A 128 17.30 8.05 -3.39
C ASN A 128 16.08 7.57 -2.58
N SER A 129 15.45 8.46 -1.84
CA SER A 129 14.24 8.12 -1.07
C SER A 129 13.03 7.80 -1.97
N ILE A 130 12.95 8.39 -3.17
CA ILE A 130 11.89 8.09 -4.14
C ILE A 130 12.18 6.76 -4.85
N VAL A 131 13.42 6.55 -5.30
CA VAL A 131 13.79 5.43 -6.17
C VAL A 131 14.21 4.20 -5.37
N GLY A 132 15.04 4.40 -4.36
CA GLY A 132 15.61 3.34 -3.54
C GLY A 132 14.93 3.17 -2.19
N ASP A 133 15.60 2.46 -1.33
CA ASP A 133 15.18 2.26 0.06
C ASP A 133 15.64 3.41 0.95
N THR A 134 14.77 3.80 1.87
CA THR A 134 15.08 4.74 2.94
C THR A 134 15.15 3.97 4.24
N ASN A 135 16.33 3.95 4.86
CA ASN A 135 16.54 3.33 6.17
C ASN A 135 17.05 4.41 7.14
N ILE A 136 16.18 4.83 8.05
CA ILE A 136 16.52 5.78 9.11
C ILE A 136 16.79 4.97 10.37
N GLN A 137 18.06 4.96 10.80
CA GLN A 137 18.48 4.19 11.99
C GLN A 137 18.15 4.98 13.26
N THR A 138 17.15 4.50 13.97
CA THR A 138 16.73 5.07 15.27
C THR A 138 17.31 4.30 16.47
N ASN A 139 18.04 3.21 16.22
CA ASN A 139 18.50 2.23 17.23
C ASN A 139 17.36 1.50 17.97
N ILE A 140 16.16 1.55 17.46
CA ILE A 140 14.99 0.83 17.98
C ILE A 140 14.43 0.00 16.85
N ASN A 141 14.60 -1.32 16.91
CA ASN A 141 14.21 -2.25 15.84
C ASN A 141 12.78 -2.05 15.35
N PHE A 142 11.83 -1.77 16.25
CA PHE A 142 10.43 -1.54 15.90
C PHE A 142 10.24 -0.25 15.08
N LEU A 143 10.92 0.85 15.45
CA LEU A 143 10.85 2.10 14.69
C LEU A 143 11.59 2.01 13.36
N ASP A 144 12.73 1.32 13.33
CA ASP A 144 13.50 1.12 12.11
C ASP A 144 12.68 0.34 11.07
N GLU A 145 11.94 -0.70 11.50
CA GLU A 145 11.04 -1.46 10.63
C GLU A 145 9.83 -0.63 10.17
N LEU A 146 9.25 0.18 11.06
CA LEU A 146 8.11 1.04 10.75
C LEU A 146 8.47 2.17 9.77
N LEU A 147 9.67 2.73 9.88
CA LEU A 147 10.16 3.85 9.09
C LEU A 147 10.85 3.40 7.78
N TYR A 148 11.07 2.09 7.63
CA TYR A 148 11.64 1.55 6.40
C TYR A 148 10.68 1.74 5.22
N SER A 149 11.19 2.29 4.14
CA SER A 149 10.47 2.41 2.86
C SER A 149 11.34 1.91 1.72
N GLY A 150 10.84 0.97 0.96
CA GLY A 150 11.54 0.38 -0.20
C GLY A 150 11.52 1.26 -1.46
N GLY A 151 10.89 2.42 -1.42
CA GLY A 151 10.76 3.32 -2.58
C GLY A 151 10.17 2.63 -3.81
N MET A 152 10.51 3.12 -5.00
CA MET A 152 10.11 2.49 -6.27
C MET A 152 10.76 1.11 -6.47
N ALA A 153 11.99 0.94 -6.00
CA ALA A 153 12.72 -0.33 -6.14
C ALA A 153 12.02 -1.47 -5.37
N GLY A 154 11.48 -1.19 -4.19
CA GLY A 154 10.71 -2.17 -3.40
C GLY A 154 9.41 -2.65 -4.07
N MET A 155 8.93 -1.91 -5.08
CA MET A 155 7.73 -2.30 -5.85
C MET A 155 8.04 -3.15 -7.08
N LEU A 156 9.33 -3.36 -7.44
CA LEU A 156 9.71 -4.11 -8.64
C LEU A 156 9.26 -5.57 -8.58
N ASP A 157 9.32 -6.19 -7.42
CA ASP A 157 8.83 -7.56 -7.22
C ASP A 157 7.31 -7.66 -7.50
N THR A 158 6.56 -6.66 -7.07
CA THR A 158 5.11 -6.58 -7.35
C THR A 158 4.85 -6.39 -8.84
N VAL A 159 5.61 -5.53 -9.50
CA VAL A 159 5.50 -5.32 -10.97
C VAL A 159 5.82 -6.63 -11.71
N TRP A 160 6.88 -7.32 -11.29
CA TRP A 160 7.24 -8.62 -11.87
C TRP A 160 6.14 -9.66 -11.69
N LEU A 161 5.56 -9.74 -10.50
CA LEU A 161 4.42 -10.62 -10.22
C LEU A 161 3.24 -10.32 -11.15
N VAL A 162 2.90 -9.03 -11.34
CA VAL A 162 1.82 -8.60 -12.24
C VAL A 162 2.10 -9.04 -13.68
N ILE A 163 3.32 -8.84 -14.18
CA ILE A 163 3.72 -9.26 -15.52
C ILE A 163 3.54 -10.78 -15.67
N CYS A 164 4.05 -11.57 -14.74
CA CYS A 164 3.91 -13.02 -14.75
C CYS A 164 2.43 -13.46 -14.72
N ALA A 165 1.61 -12.82 -13.90
CA ALA A 165 0.19 -13.10 -13.81
C ALA A 165 -0.54 -12.77 -15.12
N MET A 166 -0.20 -11.66 -15.79
CA MET A 166 -0.78 -11.27 -17.08
C MET A 166 -0.38 -12.25 -18.20
N VAL A 167 0.88 -12.67 -18.24
CA VAL A 167 1.35 -13.67 -19.21
C VAL A 167 0.65 -15.01 -18.99
N PHE A 168 0.56 -15.45 -17.73
CA PHE A 168 -0.16 -16.68 -17.38
C PHE A 168 -1.64 -16.60 -17.74
N GLY A 169 -2.31 -15.48 -17.37
CA GLY A 169 -3.70 -15.23 -17.71
C GLY A 169 -3.95 -15.24 -19.24
N GLY A 170 -3.09 -14.57 -19.99
CA GLY A 170 -3.17 -14.56 -21.47
C GLY A 170 -2.96 -15.94 -22.07
N ALA A 171 -2.04 -16.74 -21.55
CA ALA A 171 -1.84 -18.12 -21.99
C ALA A 171 -3.08 -19.00 -21.70
N MET A 172 -3.64 -18.87 -20.50
CA MET A 172 -4.86 -19.58 -20.07
C MET A 172 -6.08 -19.21 -20.91
N ASP A 173 -6.19 -17.94 -21.29
CA ASP A 173 -7.26 -17.46 -22.19
C ASP A 173 -7.05 -18.00 -23.62
N GLY A 174 -5.81 -17.95 -24.14
CA GLY A 174 -5.47 -18.44 -25.48
C GLY A 174 -5.78 -19.93 -25.69
N ILE A 175 -5.62 -20.77 -24.68
CA ILE A 175 -6.00 -22.20 -24.71
C ILE A 175 -7.50 -22.44 -24.37
N GLY A 176 -8.26 -21.39 -24.07
CA GLY A 176 -9.66 -21.47 -23.70
C GLY A 176 -9.94 -22.06 -22.30
N ALA A 177 -8.93 -22.23 -21.48
CA ALA A 177 -9.07 -22.80 -20.14
C ALA A 177 -9.92 -21.90 -19.22
N LEU A 178 -9.72 -20.58 -19.27
CA LEU A 178 -10.51 -19.63 -18.49
C LEU A 178 -11.99 -19.70 -18.85
N LYS A 179 -12.31 -19.79 -20.16
CA LYS A 179 -13.69 -19.94 -20.63
C LYS A 179 -14.32 -21.23 -20.11
N LYS A 180 -13.56 -22.33 -20.11
CA LYS A 180 -14.03 -23.62 -19.59
C LYS A 180 -14.31 -23.58 -18.09
N ILE A 181 -13.40 -23.03 -17.30
CA ILE A 181 -13.55 -22.86 -15.86
C ILE A 181 -14.74 -21.96 -15.56
N SER A 182 -14.83 -20.78 -16.19
CA SER A 182 -15.92 -19.84 -15.98
C SER A 182 -17.28 -20.44 -16.37
N SER A 183 -17.37 -21.16 -17.48
CA SER A 183 -18.64 -21.82 -17.86
C SER A 183 -19.06 -22.89 -16.87
N THR A 184 -18.13 -23.62 -16.31
CA THR A 184 -18.42 -24.62 -15.27
C THR A 184 -18.93 -23.97 -14.00
N LEU A 185 -18.27 -22.89 -13.52
CA LEU A 185 -18.72 -22.14 -12.34
C LEU A 185 -20.10 -21.51 -12.55
N LEU A 186 -20.36 -20.93 -13.72
CA LEU A 186 -21.66 -20.35 -14.08
C LEU A 186 -22.77 -21.41 -14.13
N HIS A 187 -22.46 -22.63 -14.55
CA HIS A 187 -23.46 -23.71 -14.60
C HIS A 187 -23.98 -24.07 -13.20
N TYR A 188 -23.15 -23.97 -12.16
CA TYR A 188 -23.55 -24.17 -10.77
C TYR A 188 -24.20 -22.95 -10.12
N ALA A 189 -24.06 -21.77 -10.71
CA ALA A 189 -24.58 -20.52 -10.18
C ALA A 189 -26.02 -20.28 -10.65
N LYS A 190 -27.00 -20.79 -9.88
CA LYS A 190 -28.43 -20.62 -10.18
C LYS A 190 -29.02 -19.29 -9.70
N SER A 191 -28.30 -18.54 -8.87
CA SER A 191 -28.71 -17.23 -8.35
C SER A 191 -27.49 -16.32 -8.17
N THR A 192 -27.72 -15.02 -8.05
CA THR A 192 -26.65 -14.02 -7.80
C THR A 192 -25.87 -14.34 -6.52
N PHE A 193 -26.56 -14.81 -5.48
CA PHE A 193 -25.89 -15.22 -4.23
C PHE A 193 -25.02 -16.47 -4.44
N SER A 194 -25.51 -17.47 -5.19
CA SER A 194 -24.75 -18.68 -5.50
C SER A 194 -23.53 -18.36 -6.38
N LEU A 195 -23.66 -17.41 -7.30
CA LEU A 195 -22.53 -16.93 -8.10
C LEU A 195 -21.44 -16.31 -7.21
N PHE A 196 -21.85 -15.41 -6.32
CA PHE A 196 -20.94 -14.77 -5.38
C PHE A 196 -20.26 -15.79 -4.45
N ALA A 197 -21.03 -16.70 -3.87
CA ALA A 197 -20.52 -17.74 -2.99
C ALA A 197 -19.51 -18.66 -3.69
N ASN A 198 -19.80 -19.09 -4.92
CA ASN A 198 -18.90 -19.93 -5.71
C ASN A 198 -17.60 -19.19 -6.08
N THR A 199 -17.69 -17.90 -6.38
CA THR A 199 -16.50 -17.08 -6.69
C THR A 199 -15.60 -16.94 -5.46
N VAL A 200 -16.18 -16.59 -4.30
CA VAL A 200 -15.45 -16.48 -3.03
C VAL A 200 -14.83 -17.81 -2.63
N PHE A 201 -15.56 -18.91 -2.77
CA PHE A 201 -15.06 -20.25 -2.46
C PHE A 201 -13.88 -20.64 -3.38
N SER A 202 -13.98 -20.37 -4.69
CA SER A 202 -12.89 -20.63 -5.63
C SER A 202 -11.64 -19.82 -5.30
N LEU A 203 -11.79 -18.54 -4.97
CA LEU A 203 -10.68 -17.69 -4.55
C LEU A 203 -10.05 -18.18 -3.23
N SER A 204 -10.88 -18.58 -2.25
CA SER A 204 -10.40 -19.18 -1.00
C SER A 204 -9.61 -20.46 -1.22
N LEU A 205 -10.02 -21.33 -2.12
CA LEU A 205 -9.29 -22.57 -2.44
C LEU A 205 -7.93 -22.27 -3.09
N ILE A 206 -7.85 -21.27 -3.96
CA ILE A 206 -6.59 -20.84 -4.57
C ILE A 206 -5.64 -20.34 -3.49
N HIS A 207 -6.11 -19.52 -2.55
CA HIS A 207 -5.28 -19.02 -1.44
C HIS A 207 -4.84 -20.12 -0.46
N ILE A 208 -5.67 -21.13 -0.20
CA ILE A 208 -5.30 -22.27 0.66
C ILE A 208 -4.26 -23.16 -0.02
N SER A 209 -4.30 -23.28 -1.34
CA SER A 209 -3.33 -24.11 -2.10
C SER A 209 -2.01 -23.38 -2.39
N GLU A 210 -1.95 -22.06 -2.18
CA GLU A 210 -0.72 -21.29 -2.29
C GLU A 210 0.17 -21.63 -1.08
N PRO A 211 1.35 -22.24 -1.28
CA PRO A 211 2.26 -22.50 -0.18
C PRO A 211 2.62 -21.17 0.48
N THR A 212 2.20 -21.03 1.73
CA THR A 212 2.49 -19.85 2.53
C THR A 212 3.98 -19.51 2.42
N ARG A 213 4.31 -18.35 1.91
CA ARG A 213 5.67 -17.78 1.85
C ARG A 213 6.24 -17.47 3.26
N LEU A 214 5.84 -18.24 4.26
CA LEU A 214 6.27 -18.07 5.66
C LEU A 214 7.50 -18.94 6.02
N THR A 215 8.21 -19.50 5.06
CA THR A 215 9.40 -20.32 5.34
C THR A 215 10.61 -19.96 4.47
N CYS A 216 10.84 -18.68 4.20
CA CYS A 216 12.12 -18.20 3.71
C CYS A 216 12.50 -16.93 4.46
N ILE A 217 12.93 -17.09 5.70
CA ILE A 217 13.88 -16.22 6.40
C ILE A 217 15.18 -16.98 6.52
#